data_e929852ad392dfc33793a2e2cb16e5b7
#
_entry.id   e929852ad392dfc33793a2e2cb16e5b7
#
_cell.length_a   1.000
_cell.length_b   1.000
_cell.length_c   1.000
_cell.angle_alpha   90.00
_cell.angle_beta   90.00
_cell.angle_gamma   90.00
#
_symmetry.space_group_name_H-M   'P 1'
#
loop_
_entity.id
_entity.type
_entity.pdbx_description
1 polymer ?
#
loop_
_entity_poly.entity_id
_entity_poly.type
_entity_poly.pdbx_seq_one_letter_code
_entity_poly.pdbx_strand_id
1 'polypeptide(L)'
;MNQPGLWVQLDHLSGPQRTLLQHLTFGVEPGQCLTLIGPSGVGKSALLAAIAGTLDMLAADDTPPLHCQAQVWLNGRCISGLPCHQRQVGLVWQHPTLFAHLTVAQNLLLAVPSGAKAQRLRQVSQALERAGLAGFESRHPATLSGGQASRVALMRALLAKPEALLLDEPFAALDPALRGELRAWVLEQAKTQSIPVLLVTHLAEDIADPQRVLELSNV
;
A
#
# COMPACT_ATOMS: atom_id res chain seq x y z
N MET A 1 -12.29 3.95 -19.71
CA MET A 1 -11.64 2.62 -19.83
C MET A 1 -12.48 1.63 -19.04
N ASN A 2 -12.94 0.56 -19.69
CA ASN A 2 -13.78 -0.45 -19.02
C ASN A 2 -12.97 -1.75 -18.82
N GLN A 3 -11.75 -1.60 -18.28
CA GLN A 3 -10.81 -2.70 -18.09
C GLN A 3 -10.73 -3.07 -16.60
N PRO A 4 -10.67 -4.38 -16.23
CA PRO A 4 -10.45 -4.81 -14.87
C PRO A 4 -9.02 -4.43 -14.40
N GLY A 5 -8.83 -4.33 -13.08
CA GLY A 5 -7.55 -3.97 -12.48
C GLY A 5 -7.40 -2.48 -12.22
N LEU A 6 -6.18 -2.06 -11.95
CA LEU A 6 -5.82 -0.67 -11.65
C LEU A 6 -5.16 -0.03 -12.89
N TRP A 7 -5.69 1.10 -13.34
CA TRP A 7 -5.17 1.83 -14.50
C TRP A 7 -4.93 3.29 -14.11
N VAL A 8 -3.77 3.81 -14.47
CA VAL A 8 -3.33 5.16 -14.11
C VAL A 8 -2.87 5.89 -15.36
N GLN A 9 -3.41 7.08 -15.57
CA GLN A 9 -2.92 8.05 -16.54
C GLN A 9 -2.59 9.31 -15.76
N LEU A 10 -1.31 9.60 -15.63
CA LEU A 10 -0.76 10.76 -14.96
C LEU A 10 -0.30 11.78 -15.99
N ASP A 11 -0.88 12.97 -15.99
CA ASP A 11 -0.40 14.08 -16.80
C ASP A 11 0.81 14.73 -16.14
N HIS A 12 0.67 15.13 -14.86
CA HIS A 12 1.79 15.61 -14.06
C HIS A 12 1.58 15.43 -12.56
N LEU A 13 2.69 15.28 -11.83
CA LEU A 13 2.80 15.33 -10.38
C LEU A 13 3.96 16.26 -10.04
N SER A 14 3.68 17.33 -9.33
CA SER A 14 4.66 18.37 -9.03
C SER A 14 4.66 18.73 -7.55
N GLY A 15 5.84 19.03 -7.06
CA GLY A 15 6.06 19.67 -5.78
C GLY A 15 6.29 21.17 -5.97
N PRO A 16 6.56 21.88 -4.86
CA PRO A 16 6.70 23.35 -4.87
C PRO A 16 7.82 23.87 -5.76
N GLN A 17 8.89 23.10 -5.91
CA GLN A 17 10.13 23.55 -6.58
C GLN A 17 10.40 22.83 -7.90
N ARG A 18 9.73 21.68 -8.16
CA ARG A 18 9.99 20.86 -9.34
C ARG A 18 8.82 19.96 -9.71
N THR A 19 8.76 19.60 -10.98
CA THR A 19 7.98 18.45 -11.44
C THR A 19 8.67 17.16 -10.98
N LEU A 20 7.90 16.25 -10.41
CA LEU A 20 8.37 14.94 -9.96
C LEU A 20 8.19 13.90 -11.07
N LEU A 21 6.98 13.81 -11.63
CA LEU A 21 6.62 12.88 -12.69
C LEU A 21 5.72 13.56 -13.71
N GLN A 22 5.83 13.15 -14.99
CA GLN A 22 4.95 13.61 -16.05
C GLN A 22 4.71 12.53 -17.10
N HIS A 23 3.55 12.59 -17.78
CA HIS A 23 3.20 11.75 -18.93
C HIS A 23 3.39 10.25 -18.69
N LEU A 24 2.94 9.77 -17.52
CA LEU A 24 3.06 8.37 -17.13
C LEU A 24 1.73 7.65 -17.30
N THR A 25 1.74 6.55 -18.04
CA THR A 25 0.55 5.69 -18.20
C THR A 25 0.94 4.24 -17.97
N PHE A 26 0.21 3.56 -17.08
CA PHE A 26 0.42 2.14 -16.82
C PHE A 26 -0.87 1.47 -16.31
N GLY A 27 -0.86 0.14 -16.36
CA GLY A 27 -1.94 -0.69 -15.82
C GLY A 27 -1.41 -1.87 -15.04
N VAL A 28 -2.19 -2.32 -14.07
CA VAL A 28 -1.95 -3.54 -13.29
C VAL A 28 -3.20 -4.39 -13.34
N GLU A 29 -3.12 -5.55 -13.98
CA GLU A 29 -4.25 -6.47 -14.10
C GLU A 29 -4.57 -7.14 -12.75
N PRO A 30 -5.79 -7.66 -12.59
CA PRO A 30 -6.19 -8.37 -11.37
C PRO A 30 -5.23 -9.51 -11.02
N GLY A 31 -4.80 -9.57 -9.76
CA GLY A 31 -3.89 -10.59 -9.26
C GLY A 31 -2.43 -10.46 -9.70
N GLN A 32 -2.09 -9.38 -10.41
CA GLN A 32 -0.72 -9.09 -10.83
C GLN A 32 -0.05 -8.08 -9.92
N CYS A 33 1.28 -8.09 -9.91
CA CYS A 33 2.12 -7.13 -9.23
C CYS A 33 2.97 -6.36 -10.24
N LEU A 34 2.83 -5.03 -10.27
CA LEU A 34 3.76 -4.13 -10.96
C LEU A 34 4.71 -3.53 -9.93
N THR A 35 6.01 -3.65 -10.18
CA THR A 35 7.03 -3.07 -9.30
C THR A 35 7.50 -1.73 -9.84
N LEU A 36 7.46 -0.69 -8.99
CA LEU A 36 8.02 0.63 -9.27
C LEU A 36 9.43 0.73 -8.67
N ILE A 37 10.40 1.02 -9.50
CA ILE A 37 11.77 1.30 -9.10
C ILE A 37 12.18 2.72 -9.52
N GLY A 38 13.26 3.23 -8.97
CA GLY A 38 13.79 4.53 -9.32
C GLY A 38 14.48 5.21 -8.14
N PRO A 39 15.21 6.32 -8.36
CA PRO A 39 15.97 7.00 -7.32
C PRO A 39 15.08 7.54 -6.20
N SER A 40 15.69 7.77 -5.02
CA SER A 40 15.01 8.42 -3.92
C SER A 40 14.55 9.84 -4.32
N GLY A 41 13.33 10.20 -3.90
CA GLY A 41 12.77 11.52 -4.18
C GLY A 41 12.22 11.71 -5.60
N VAL A 42 12.20 10.68 -6.47
CA VAL A 42 11.62 10.76 -7.83
C VAL A 42 10.10 10.92 -7.84
N GLY A 43 9.41 10.64 -6.71
CA GLY A 43 7.96 10.78 -6.60
C GLY A 43 7.19 9.48 -6.41
N LYS A 44 7.87 8.35 -6.12
CA LYS A 44 7.20 7.03 -5.93
C LYS A 44 6.09 7.06 -4.88
N SER A 45 6.42 7.49 -3.67
CA SER A 45 5.45 7.60 -2.56
C SER A 45 4.34 8.62 -2.86
N ALA A 46 4.67 9.73 -3.53
CA ALA A 46 3.69 10.73 -3.95
C ALA A 46 2.73 10.18 -5.01
N LEU A 47 3.22 9.35 -5.94
CA LEU A 47 2.38 8.65 -6.91
C LEU A 47 1.41 7.69 -6.22
N LEU A 48 1.89 6.88 -5.26
CA LEU A 48 1.02 5.99 -4.48
C LEU A 48 -0.05 6.79 -3.71
N ALA A 49 0.34 7.91 -3.09
CA ALA A 49 -0.58 8.80 -2.39
C ALA A 49 -1.64 9.41 -3.31
N ALA A 50 -1.25 9.84 -4.52
CA ALA A 50 -2.16 10.37 -5.52
C ALA A 50 -3.21 9.32 -5.94
N ILE A 51 -2.77 8.08 -6.19
CA ILE A 51 -3.66 6.95 -6.51
C ILE A 51 -4.62 6.65 -5.35
N ALA A 52 -4.11 6.62 -4.12
CA ALA A 52 -4.91 6.36 -2.92
C ALA A 52 -5.84 7.54 -2.53
N GLY A 53 -5.60 8.76 -3.05
CA GLY A 53 -6.34 9.96 -2.67
C GLY A 53 -5.92 10.52 -1.31
N THR A 54 -4.66 10.37 -0.95
CA THR A 54 -4.08 10.82 0.33
C THR A 54 -2.91 11.78 0.11
N LEU A 55 -2.84 12.41 -1.07
CA LEU A 55 -1.71 13.27 -1.44
C LEU A 55 -1.52 14.44 -0.47
N ASP A 56 -2.64 15.03 -0.02
CA ASP A 56 -2.63 16.13 0.95
C ASP A 56 -2.04 15.73 2.32
N MET A 57 -2.05 14.44 2.65
CA MET A 57 -1.48 13.93 3.88
C MET A 57 0.05 13.86 3.87
N LEU A 58 0.67 14.07 2.70
CA LEU A 58 2.14 14.14 2.57
C LEU A 58 2.69 15.55 2.80
N ALA A 59 1.82 16.56 2.80
CA ALA A 59 2.23 17.92 3.14
C ALA A 59 2.51 18.01 4.64
N ALA A 60 3.71 18.44 5.04
CA ALA A 60 3.97 18.87 6.40
C ALA A 60 3.40 20.29 6.58
N ASP A 61 3.11 20.68 7.83
CA ASP A 61 2.39 21.91 8.17
C ASP A 61 2.94 23.20 7.50
N ASP A 62 4.24 23.22 7.15
CA ASP A 62 4.91 24.36 6.51
C ASP A 62 5.39 24.08 5.06
N THR A 63 5.00 22.95 4.46
CA THR A 63 5.38 22.65 3.07
C THR A 63 4.21 22.92 2.11
N PRO A 64 4.46 23.61 0.98
CA PRO A 64 3.43 23.78 -0.04
C PRO A 64 2.90 22.42 -0.53
N PRO A 65 1.61 22.34 -0.85
CA PRO A 65 0.98 21.08 -1.25
C PRO A 65 1.58 20.55 -2.57
N LEU A 66 1.57 19.23 -2.69
CA LEU A 66 1.82 18.56 -3.95
C LEU A 66 0.61 18.73 -4.88
N HIS A 67 0.86 18.97 -6.16
CA HIS A 67 -0.18 19.06 -7.18
C HIS A 67 -0.13 17.85 -8.09
N CYS A 68 -1.28 17.22 -8.30
CA CYS A 68 -1.40 16.06 -9.17
C CYS A 68 -2.58 16.21 -10.12
N GLN A 69 -2.33 16.02 -11.42
CA GLN A 69 -3.36 15.82 -12.42
C GLN A 69 -3.23 14.41 -12.96
N ALA A 70 -4.17 13.56 -12.56
CA ALA A 70 -4.19 12.16 -12.95
C ALA A 70 -5.62 11.64 -13.05
N GLN A 71 -5.79 10.65 -13.93
CA GLN A 71 -6.98 9.84 -13.99
C GLN A 71 -6.63 8.43 -13.53
N VAL A 72 -7.42 7.91 -12.58
CA VAL A 72 -7.24 6.59 -12.00
C VAL A 72 -8.53 5.80 -12.12
N TRP A 73 -8.44 4.60 -12.68
CA TRP A 73 -9.55 3.68 -12.80
C TRP A 73 -9.25 2.40 -12.02
N LEU A 74 -10.23 1.91 -11.29
CA LEU A 74 -10.17 0.66 -10.58
C LEU A 74 -11.39 -0.18 -10.99
N ASN A 75 -11.13 -1.35 -11.59
CA ASN A 75 -12.17 -2.25 -12.09
C ASN A 75 -13.19 -1.55 -13.00
N GLY A 76 -12.71 -0.68 -13.91
CA GLY A 76 -13.55 0.09 -14.84
C GLY A 76 -14.20 1.35 -14.24
N ARG A 77 -14.13 1.57 -12.93
CA ARG A 77 -14.67 2.75 -12.24
C ARG A 77 -13.59 3.83 -12.12
N CYS A 78 -13.88 5.05 -12.54
CA CYS A 78 -13.00 6.20 -12.28
C CYS A 78 -13.07 6.56 -10.79
N ILE A 79 -11.91 6.60 -10.14
CA ILE A 79 -11.77 6.88 -8.70
C ILE A 79 -11.05 8.19 -8.39
N SER A 80 -10.59 8.94 -9.41
CA SER A 80 -9.79 10.16 -9.25
C SER A 80 -10.47 11.22 -8.39
N GLY A 81 -11.77 11.46 -8.61
CA GLY A 81 -12.56 12.46 -7.89
C GLY A 81 -13.11 11.97 -6.55
N LEU A 82 -12.86 10.72 -6.17
CA LEU A 82 -13.38 10.15 -4.94
C LEU A 82 -12.45 10.46 -3.75
N PRO A 83 -13.00 10.72 -2.56
CA PRO A 83 -12.21 10.79 -1.33
C PRO A 83 -11.58 9.42 -1.03
N CYS A 84 -10.44 9.39 -0.31
CA CYS A 84 -9.64 8.19 -0.10
C CYS A 84 -10.45 6.99 0.44
N HIS A 85 -11.35 7.21 1.39
CA HIS A 85 -12.17 6.15 2.00
C HIS A 85 -13.19 5.48 1.04
N GLN A 86 -13.48 6.10 -0.13
CA GLN A 86 -14.38 5.55 -1.15
C GLN A 86 -13.61 4.88 -2.31
N ARG A 87 -12.29 5.04 -2.38
CA ARG A 87 -11.46 4.47 -3.46
C ARG A 87 -11.29 2.97 -3.34
N GLN A 88 -11.47 2.39 -2.16
CA GLN A 88 -11.24 0.96 -1.85
C GLN A 88 -9.81 0.50 -2.16
N VAL A 89 -8.85 1.39 -2.00
CA VAL A 89 -7.42 1.17 -2.20
C VAL A 89 -6.75 1.01 -0.85
N GLY A 90 -6.09 -0.12 -0.63
CA GLY A 90 -5.23 -0.33 0.53
C GLY A 90 -3.86 0.30 0.29
N LEU A 91 -3.37 1.12 1.22
CA LEU A 91 -2.06 1.73 1.15
C LEU A 91 -1.24 1.39 2.39
N VAL A 92 -0.04 0.87 2.18
CA VAL A 92 0.96 0.63 3.22
C VAL A 92 2.13 1.56 2.96
N TRP A 93 2.39 2.45 3.91
CA TRP A 93 3.51 3.39 3.88
C TRP A 93 4.81 2.75 4.33
N GLN A 94 5.92 3.29 3.89
CA GLN A 94 7.27 2.92 4.35
C GLN A 94 7.40 3.00 5.88
N HIS A 95 6.82 4.05 6.47
CA HIS A 95 6.69 4.17 7.92
C HIS A 95 5.29 3.75 8.36
N PRO A 96 5.17 2.74 9.24
CA PRO A 96 3.87 2.22 9.66
C PRO A 96 3.04 3.28 10.38
N THR A 97 1.85 3.56 9.87
CA THR A 97 0.89 4.53 10.46
C THR A 97 -0.12 3.82 11.35
N LEU A 98 0.32 3.28 12.49
CA LEU A 98 -0.56 2.66 13.47
C LEU A 98 -1.15 3.69 14.43
N PHE A 99 -2.39 3.47 14.87
CA PHE A 99 -3.02 4.30 15.89
C PHE A 99 -2.39 4.01 17.25
N ALA A 100 -1.58 4.95 17.77
CA ALA A 100 -0.77 4.77 18.97
C ALA A 100 -1.59 4.49 20.25
N HIS A 101 -2.81 5.02 20.31
CA HIS A 101 -3.73 4.86 21.44
C HIS A 101 -4.51 3.53 21.42
N LEU A 102 -4.39 2.74 20.37
CA LEU A 102 -5.05 1.44 20.20
C LEU A 102 -4.04 0.31 20.33
N THR A 103 -4.50 -0.83 20.83
CA THR A 103 -3.69 -2.07 20.81
C THR A 103 -3.53 -2.58 19.38
N VAL A 104 -2.65 -3.56 19.18
CA VAL A 104 -2.45 -4.25 17.90
C VAL A 104 -3.77 -4.86 17.41
N ALA A 105 -4.48 -5.59 18.26
CA ALA A 105 -5.77 -6.18 17.89
C ALA A 105 -6.80 -5.10 17.50
N GLN A 106 -6.86 -3.99 18.22
CA GLN A 106 -7.78 -2.89 17.91
C GLN A 106 -7.42 -2.21 16.58
N ASN A 107 -6.12 -2.00 16.30
CA ASN A 107 -5.66 -1.50 15.01
C ASN A 107 -6.12 -2.40 13.84
N LEU A 108 -6.03 -3.71 13.99
CA LEU A 108 -6.46 -4.67 12.98
C LEU A 108 -7.99 -4.73 12.88
N LEU A 109 -8.71 -4.71 14.00
CA LEU A 109 -10.18 -4.75 14.04
C LEU A 109 -10.84 -3.57 13.31
N LEU A 110 -10.20 -2.41 13.27
CA LEU A 110 -10.71 -1.26 12.51
C LEU A 110 -10.84 -1.56 11.01
N ALA A 111 -9.95 -2.39 10.48
CA ALA A 111 -9.93 -2.75 9.07
C ALA A 111 -10.85 -3.93 8.73
N VAL A 112 -11.17 -4.78 9.69
CA VAL A 112 -12.04 -5.93 9.42
C VAL A 112 -13.47 -5.46 9.14
N PRO A 113 -14.09 -5.86 8.00
CA PRO A 113 -15.46 -5.51 7.68
C PRO A 113 -16.46 -5.85 8.79
N SER A 114 -17.58 -5.14 8.83
CA SER A 114 -18.66 -5.37 9.79
C SER A 114 -19.14 -6.82 9.77
N GLY A 115 -19.46 -7.37 10.96
CA GLY A 115 -19.89 -8.76 11.09
C GLY A 115 -19.86 -9.25 12.54
N ALA A 116 -20.09 -10.54 12.74
CA ALA A 116 -20.10 -11.14 14.07
C ALA A 116 -18.75 -10.94 14.78
N LYS A 117 -18.78 -10.45 16.02
CA LYS A 117 -17.58 -10.14 16.81
C LYS A 117 -16.60 -11.32 16.88
N ALA A 118 -17.10 -12.52 17.12
CA ALA A 118 -16.26 -13.72 17.21
C ALA A 118 -15.54 -14.04 15.89
N GLN A 119 -16.17 -13.79 14.74
CA GLN A 119 -15.57 -13.99 13.41
C GLN A 119 -14.49 -12.94 13.14
N ARG A 120 -14.76 -11.68 13.46
CA ARG A 120 -13.78 -10.58 13.29
C ARG A 120 -12.54 -10.81 14.15
N LEU A 121 -12.71 -11.25 15.40
CA LEU A 121 -11.59 -11.58 16.28
C LEU A 121 -10.76 -12.76 15.76
N ARG A 122 -11.41 -13.81 15.21
CA ARG A 122 -10.69 -14.92 14.57
C ARG A 122 -9.86 -14.46 13.38
N GLN A 123 -10.38 -13.56 12.53
CA GLN A 123 -9.61 -12.99 11.40
C GLN A 123 -8.37 -12.22 11.89
N VAL A 124 -8.49 -11.47 12.98
CA VAL A 124 -7.36 -10.76 13.59
C VAL A 124 -6.30 -11.75 14.10
N SER A 125 -6.70 -12.79 14.86
CA SER A 125 -5.78 -13.81 15.37
C SER A 125 -5.05 -14.52 14.23
N GLN A 126 -5.77 -14.95 13.19
CA GLN A 126 -5.17 -15.58 12.01
C GLN A 126 -4.19 -14.64 11.27
N ALA A 127 -4.52 -13.36 11.16
CA ALA A 127 -3.62 -12.39 10.55
C ALA A 127 -2.33 -12.23 11.37
N LEU A 128 -2.42 -12.19 12.71
CA LEU A 128 -1.27 -12.11 13.59
C LEU A 128 -0.41 -13.38 13.53
N GLU A 129 -1.01 -14.56 13.49
CA GLU A 129 -0.28 -15.82 13.28
C GLU A 129 0.50 -15.79 11.97
N ARG A 130 -0.14 -15.40 10.86
CA ARG A 130 0.49 -15.29 9.54
C ARG A 130 1.64 -14.28 9.52
N ALA A 131 1.52 -13.21 10.29
CA ALA A 131 2.57 -12.20 10.42
C ALA A 131 3.70 -12.63 11.38
N GLY A 132 3.65 -13.84 12.01
CA GLY A 132 4.59 -14.25 13.04
C GLY A 132 4.50 -13.39 14.30
N LEU A 133 3.29 -12.91 14.64
CA LEU A 133 2.99 -12.02 15.76
C LEU A 133 1.90 -12.59 16.69
N ALA A 134 1.77 -13.93 16.76
CA ALA A 134 0.86 -14.58 17.69
C ALA A 134 1.13 -14.10 19.13
N GLY A 135 0.07 -13.77 19.89
CA GLY A 135 0.19 -13.26 21.25
C GLY A 135 0.48 -11.75 21.36
N PHE A 136 0.48 -11.01 20.24
CA PHE A 136 0.71 -9.55 20.25
C PHE A 136 -0.58 -8.73 20.35
N GLU A 137 -1.73 -9.36 20.49
CA GLU A 137 -3.06 -8.74 20.45
C GLU A 137 -3.21 -7.56 21.40
N SER A 138 -2.68 -7.66 22.61
CA SER A 138 -2.78 -6.65 23.67
C SER A 138 -1.65 -5.62 23.68
N ARG A 139 -0.60 -5.81 22.85
CA ARG A 139 0.51 -4.87 22.79
C ARG A 139 0.08 -3.54 22.17
N HIS A 140 0.77 -2.47 22.54
CA HIS A 140 0.63 -1.16 21.92
C HIS A 140 1.70 -0.92 20.86
N PRO A 141 1.43 -0.13 19.79
CA PRO A 141 2.38 0.18 18.72
C PRO A 141 3.75 0.66 19.23
N ALA A 142 3.79 1.46 20.29
CA ALA A 142 5.02 1.97 20.88
C ALA A 142 5.97 0.88 21.43
N THR A 143 5.46 -0.34 21.64
CA THR A 143 6.26 -1.49 22.13
C THR A 143 6.74 -2.41 21.00
N LEU A 144 6.45 -2.08 19.75
CA LEU A 144 6.81 -2.88 18.58
C LEU A 144 8.13 -2.39 17.99
N SER A 145 8.93 -3.34 17.47
CA SER A 145 10.02 -2.97 16.56
C SER A 145 9.46 -2.45 15.23
N GLY A 146 10.28 -1.74 14.44
CA GLY A 146 9.88 -1.24 13.12
C GLY A 146 9.33 -2.34 12.21
N GLY A 147 10.00 -3.50 12.14
CA GLY A 147 9.53 -4.64 11.36
C GLY A 147 8.23 -5.25 11.89
N GLN A 148 8.03 -5.29 13.22
CA GLN A 148 6.76 -5.73 13.81
C GLN A 148 5.62 -4.76 13.47
N ALA A 149 5.85 -3.47 13.55
CA ALA A 149 4.87 -2.45 13.19
C ALA A 149 4.53 -2.49 11.69
N SER A 150 5.51 -2.68 10.80
CA SER A 150 5.29 -2.86 9.36
C SER A 150 4.41 -4.07 9.06
N ARG A 151 4.63 -5.20 9.74
CA ARG A 151 3.78 -6.40 9.58
C ARG A 151 2.35 -6.16 10.04
N VAL A 152 2.13 -5.48 11.16
CA VAL A 152 0.79 -5.10 11.62
C VAL A 152 0.10 -4.17 10.60
N ALA A 153 0.80 -3.17 10.07
CA ALA A 153 0.26 -2.26 9.06
C ALA A 153 -0.14 -3.00 7.78
N LEU A 154 0.68 -3.93 7.32
CA LEU A 154 0.41 -4.78 6.16
C LEU A 154 -0.83 -5.66 6.38
N MET A 155 -0.93 -6.33 7.54
CA MET A 155 -2.12 -7.13 7.89
C MET A 155 -3.38 -6.26 7.95
N ARG A 156 -3.28 -5.06 8.49
CA ARG A 156 -4.40 -4.11 8.54
C ARG A 156 -4.90 -3.77 7.13
N ALA A 157 -3.99 -3.49 6.19
CA ALA A 157 -4.35 -3.20 4.80
C ALA A 157 -5.06 -4.38 4.12
N LEU A 158 -4.59 -5.60 4.33
CA LEU A 158 -5.19 -6.81 3.76
C LEU A 158 -6.55 -7.17 4.39
N LEU A 159 -6.70 -6.98 5.70
CA LEU A 159 -7.96 -7.22 6.40
C LEU A 159 -9.09 -6.30 5.95
N ALA A 160 -8.75 -5.12 5.41
CA ALA A 160 -9.72 -4.20 4.81
C ALA A 160 -10.36 -4.72 3.52
N LYS A 161 -9.84 -5.82 2.94
CA LYS A 161 -10.25 -6.39 1.66
C LYS A 161 -10.29 -5.34 0.54
N PRO A 162 -9.17 -4.69 0.27
CA PRO A 162 -9.12 -3.64 -0.74
C PRO A 162 -9.30 -4.22 -2.14
N GLU A 163 -9.75 -3.39 -3.08
CA GLU A 163 -9.82 -3.74 -4.51
C GLU A 163 -8.49 -3.50 -5.24
N ALA A 164 -7.56 -2.73 -4.66
CA ALA A 164 -6.16 -2.58 -5.09
C ALA A 164 -5.25 -2.42 -3.87
N LEU A 165 -4.00 -2.86 -3.96
CA LEU A 165 -3.02 -2.76 -2.89
C LEU A 165 -1.78 -2.00 -3.35
N LEU A 166 -1.48 -0.90 -2.66
CA LEU A 166 -0.31 -0.06 -2.90
C LEU A 166 0.66 -0.24 -1.73
N LEU A 167 1.89 -0.59 -2.04
CA LEU A 167 2.91 -0.95 -1.06
C LEU A 167 4.16 -0.08 -1.24
N ASP A 168 4.46 0.75 -0.26
CA ASP A 168 5.64 1.62 -0.25
C ASP A 168 6.72 1.00 0.65
N GLU A 169 7.68 0.31 0.08
CA GLU A 169 8.78 -0.39 0.75
C GLU A 169 8.34 -1.27 1.95
N PRO A 170 7.27 -2.07 1.83
CA PRO A 170 6.61 -2.69 2.98
C PRO A 170 7.46 -3.73 3.70
N PHE A 171 8.51 -4.21 3.03
CA PHE A 171 9.35 -5.31 3.52
C PHE A 171 10.75 -4.83 3.95
N ALA A 172 11.10 -3.55 3.76
CA ALA A 172 12.46 -3.04 3.98
C ALA A 172 12.95 -3.21 5.43
N ALA A 173 12.06 -3.09 6.41
CA ALA A 173 12.39 -3.21 7.84
C ALA A 173 12.39 -4.66 8.38
N LEU A 174 12.19 -5.67 7.51
CA LEU A 174 12.10 -7.08 7.90
C LEU A 174 13.46 -7.77 7.77
N ASP A 175 13.68 -8.78 8.61
CA ASP A 175 14.80 -9.70 8.41
C ASP A 175 14.65 -10.50 7.11
N PRO A 176 15.76 -10.92 6.48
CA PRO A 176 15.72 -11.53 5.14
C PRO A 176 14.86 -12.79 5.04
N ALA A 177 14.87 -13.67 6.05
CA ALA A 177 14.13 -14.92 6.02
C ALA A 177 12.62 -14.66 6.04
N LEU A 178 12.17 -13.86 6.99
CA LEU A 178 10.75 -13.50 7.15
C LEU A 178 10.24 -12.63 5.99
N ARG A 179 11.12 -11.77 5.41
CA ARG A 179 10.80 -10.93 4.24
C ARG A 179 10.32 -11.79 3.08
N GLY A 180 11.09 -12.81 2.70
CA GLY A 180 10.76 -13.70 1.58
C GLY A 180 9.43 -14.41 1.76
N GLU A 181 9.19 -14.96 2.96
CA GLU A 181 7.95 -15.67 3.30
C GLU A 181 6.74 -14.73 3.26
N LEU A 182 6.83 -13.58 3.91
CA LEU A 182 5.72 -12.63 3.99
C LEU A 182 5.38 -12.03 2.63
N ARG A 183 6.41 -11.69 1.83
CA ARG A 183 6.23 -11.21 0.46
C ARG A 183 5.50 -12.25 -0.40
N ALA A 184 6.00 -13.50 -0.42
CA ALA A 184 5.38 -14.57 -1.19
C ALA A 184 3.92 -14.78 -0.78
N TRP A 185 3.64 -14.76 0.50
CA TRP A 185 2.28 -14.89 1.00
C TRP A 185 1.37 -13.73 0.60
N VAL A 186 1.85 -12.47 0.70
CA VAL A 186 1.07 -11.28 0.30
C VAL A 186 0.71 -11.34 -1.19
N LEU A 187 1.68 -11.69 -2.04
CA LEU A 187 1.48 -11.80 -3.48
C LEU A 187 0.53 -12.94 -3.83
N GLU A 188 0.61 -14.07 -3.14
CA GLU A 188 -0.34 -15.18 -3.33
C GLU A 188 -1.76 -14.80 -2.89
N GLN A 189 -1.92 -14.07 -1.78
CA GLN A 189 -3.22 -13.54 -1.37
C GLN A 189 -3.79 -12.57 -2.42
N ALA A 190 -2.97 -11.67 -2.94
CA ALA A 190 -3.38 -10.74 -3.98
C ALA A 190 -3.83 -11.47 -5.25
N LYS A 191 -3.08 -12.49 -5.67
CA LYS A 191 -3.41 -13.34 -6.81
C LYS A 191 -4.72 -14.09 -6.61
N THR A 192 -4.87 -14.75 -5.46
CA THR A 192 -6.07 -15.54 -5.13
C THR A 192 -7.33 -14.68 -5.07
N GLN A 193 -7.20 -13.44 -4.60
CA GLN A 193 -8.31 -12.49 -4.49
C GLN A 193 -8.44 -11.57 -5.71
N SER A 194 -7.62 -11.78 -6.75
CA SER A 194 -7.60 -10.97 -7.97
C SER A 194 -7.37 -9.48 -7.70
N ILE A 195 -6.54 -9.14 -6.70
CA ILE A 195 -6.20 -7.77 -6.32
C ILE A 195 -4.98 -7.31 -7.12
N PRO A 196 -5.02 -6.22 -7.91
CA PRO A 196 -3.84 -5.61 -8.49
C PRO A 196 -2.94 -5.01 -7.41
N VAL A 197 -1.64 -5.27 -7.50
CA VAL A 197 -0.63 -4.77 -6.55
C VAL A 197 0.34 -3.83 -7.24
N LEU A 198 0.57 -2.66 -6.65
CA LEU A 198 1.62 -1.73 -7.03
C LEU A 198 2.65 -1.69 -5.89
N LEU A 199 3.85 -2.19 -6.15
CA LEU A 199 4.91 -2.34 -5.16
C LEU A 199 6.05 -1.37 -5.46
N VAL A 200 6.37 -0.49 -4.53
CA VAL A 200 7.60 0.31 -4.55
C VAL A 200 8.66 -0.41 -3.74
N THR A 201 9.82 -0.62 -4.35
CA THR A 201 11.01 -1.16 -3.66
C THR A 201 12.28 -0.65 -4.31
N HIS A 202 13.36 -0.62 -3.54
CA HIS A 202 14.73 -0.43 -4.03
C HIS A 202 15.55 -1.74 -3.98
N LEU A 203 14.97 -2.82 -3.49
CA LEU A 203 15.62 -4.12 -3.34
C LEU A 203 15.26 -5.03 -4.52
N ALA A 204 16.27 -5.50 -5.22
CA ALA A 204 16.07 -6.43 -6.35
C ALA A 204 15.36 -7.72 -5.94
N GLU A 205 15.57 -8.16 -4.69
CA GLU A 205 14.93 -9.34 -4.11
C GLU A 205 13.42 -9.21 -4.00
N ASP A 206 12.88 -7.99 -3.88
CA ASP A 206 11.45 -7.74 -3.74
C ASP A 206 10.72 -7.66 -5.08
N ILE A 207 11.43 -7.63 -6.20
CA ILE A 207 10.82 -7.65 -7.53
C ILE A 207 10.11 -8.99 -7.73
N ALA A 208 8.77 -8.91 -7.83
CA ALA A 208 7.92 -10.10 -7.95
C ALA A 208 8.02 -10.75 -9.34
N ASP A 209 8.07 -9.92 -10.37
CA ASP A 209 8.20 -10.32 -11.77
C ASP A 209 9.11 -9.33 -12.50
N PRO A 210 10.29 -9.75 -12.96
CA PRO A 210 11.20 -8.88 -13.70
C PRO A 210 10.64 -8.31 -15.01
N GLN A 211 9.60 -8.91 -15.57
CA GLN A 211 8.92 -8.41 -16.77
C GLN A 211 7.88 -7.31 -16.46
N ARG A 212 7.57 -7.11 -15.17
CA ARG A 212 6.59 -6.16 -14.67
C ARG A 212 7.24 -5.14 -13.76
N VAL A 213 8.24 -4.48 -14.30
CA VAL A 213 8.97 -3.39 -13.63
C VAL A 213 8.78 -2.11 -14.41
N LEU A 214 8.40 -1.05 -13.72
CA LEU A 214 8.33 0.29 -14.24
C LEU A 214 9.40 1.14 -13.56
N GLU A 215 10.38 1.57 -14.34
CA GLU A 215 11.44 2.42 -13.86
C GLU A 215 11.06 3.90 -14.00
N LEU A 216 11.04 4.60 -12.88
CA LEU A 216 10.80 6.04 -12.82
C LEU A 216 12.13 6.79 -12.84
N SER A 217 12.23 7.80 -13.70
CA SER A 217 13.38 8.69 -13.81
C SER A 217 13.00 10.13 -13.46
N ASN A 218 13.99 10.90 -13.03
CA ASN A 218 13.79 12.34 -12.84
C ASN A 218 13.45 13.01 -14.18
N VAL A 219 12.52 13.97 -14.10
CA VAL A 219 12.12 14.82 -15.23
C VAL A 219 13.10 15.96 -15.36
#